data_ee382fa16019d32b14d4e2f5f9d90fa4
#
_entry.id   ee382fa16019d32b14d4e2f5f9d90fa4
#
_cell.length_a   1.000
_cell.length_b   1.000
_cell.length_c   1.000
_cell.angle_alpha   90.00
_cell.angle_beta   90.00
_cell.angle_gamma   90.00
#
_symmetry.space_group_name_H-M   'P 1'
#
loop_
_entity.id
_entity.type
_entity.pdbx_description
1 polymer ?
#
loop_
_entity_poly.entity_id
_entity_poly.type
_entity_poly.pdbx_seq_one_letter_code
_entity_poly.pdbx_strand_id
1 'polypeptide(L)'
;MKQREFPFVYVLLIVIAVLCLCGFIFREPVNRKSYVRFDGKYYCSVGATVDPSVVGEQVGKVERRAPRMIFNRNGDSNLFEEGAKIYKPIPEVAAEFGDIVYVEFTQILIHPDQTEERLIKYSLLRAE
;
A
#
# COMPACT_ATOMS: atom_id res chain seq x y z
N MET A 1 -54.70 -0.85 -8.93
CA MET A 1 -54.01 -1.92 -8.18
C MET A 1 -52.71 -2.33 -8.80
N LYS A 2 -52.61 -2.48 -10.09
CA LYS A 2 -51.35 -2.82 -10.75
C LYS A 2 -50.25 -1.76 -10.53
N GLN A 3 -50.61 -0.51 -10.35
CA GLN A 3 -49.66 0.58 -10.13
C GLN A 3 -48.95 0.55 -8.79
N ARG A 4 -49.46 -0.17 -7.80
CA ARG A 4 -48.83 -0.28 -6.48
C ARG A 4 -47.68 -1.27 -6.43
N GLU A 5 -47.62 -2.19 -7.36
CA GLU A 5 -46.54 -3.18 -7.44
C GLU A 5 -45.31 -2.63 -8.14
N PHE A 6 -45.49 -1.69 -9.06
CA PHE A 6 -44.40 -1.09 -9.82
C PHE A 6 -43.34 -0.41 -8.97
N PRO A 7 -43.68 0.43 -7.98
CA PRO A 7 -42.66 1.07 -7.15
C PRO A 7 -41.79 0.08 -6.39
N PHE A 8 -42.36 -1.03 -5.95
CA PHE A 8 -41.61 -2.04 -5.22
C PHE A 8 -40.55 -2.72 -6.11
N VAL A 9 -40.92 -3.06 -7.34
CA VAL A 9 -39.99 -3.68 -8.31
C VAL A 9 -38.87 -2.73 -8.67
N TYR A 10 -39.16 -1.45 -8.91
CA TYR A 10 -38.14 -0.45 -9.18
C TYR A 10 -37.20 -0.23 -8.01
N VAL A 11 -37.72 -0.15 -6.81
CA VAL A 11 -36.89 -0.04 -5.60
C VAL A 11 -35.97 -1.23 -5.46
N LEU A 12 -36.47 -2.44 -5.67
CA LEU A 12 -35.67 -3.66 -5.62
C LEU A 12 -34.54 -3.65 -6.66
N LEU A 13 -34.82 -3.24 -7.90
CA LEU A 13 -33.84 -3.14 -8.96
C LEU A 13 -32.77 -2.09 -8.64
N ILE A 14 -33.15 -0.96 -8.09
CA ILE A 14 -32.22 0.10 -7.67
C ILE A 14 -31.32 -0.42 -6.56
N VAL A 15 -31.83 -1.11 -5.56
CA VAL A 15 -31.05 -1.67 -4.47
C VAL A 15 -30.04 -2.70 -5.01
N ILE A 16 -30.44 -3.58 -5.90
CA ILE A 16 -29.53 -4.56 -6.52
C ILE A 16 -28.44 -3.86 -7.32
N ALA A 17 -28.79 -2.83 -8.10
CA ALA A 17 -27.83 -2.07 -8.89
C ALA A 17 -26.80 -1.36 -7.99
N VAL A 18 -27.25 -0.76 -6.89
CA VAL A 18 -26.35 -0.09 -5.92
C VAL A 18 -25.43 -1.11 -5.26
N LEU A 19 -25.94 -2.25 -4.85
CA LEU A 19 -25.12 -3.31 -4.24
C LEU A 19 -24.06 -3.85 -5.22
N CYS A 20 -24.41 -4.05 -6.47
CA CYS A 20 -23.48 -4.47 -7.50
C CYS A 20 -22.40 -3.43 -7.75
N LEU A 21 -22.79 -2.15 -7.81
CA LEU A 21 -21.85 -1.04 -8.01
C LEU A 21 -20.89 -0.90 -6.83
N CYS A 22 -21.39 -0.97 -5.61
CA CYS A 22 -20.56 -0.95 -4.40
C CYS A 22 -19.59 -2.13 -4.37
N GLY A 23 -20.05 -3.32 -4.70
CA GLY A 23 -19.21 -4.51 -4.80
C GLY A 23 -18.10 -4.34 -5.83
N PHE A 24 -18.39 -3.74 -6.97
CA PHE A 24 -17.41 -3.45 -8.01
C PHE A 24 -16.38 -2.40 -7.56
N ILE A 25 -16.83 -1.30 -6.97
CA ILE A 25 -15.95 -0.22 -6.50
C ILE A 25 -15.00 -0.71 -5.41
N PHE A 26 -15.49 -1.47 -4.45
CA PHE A 26 -14.68 -1.98 -3.34
C PHE A 26 -13.85 -3.21 -3.70
N ARG A 27 -14.14 -3.88 -4.79
CA ARG A 27 -13.41 -5.07 -5.23
C ARG A 27 -12.15 -4.75 -6.01
N GLU A 28 -12.16 -3.71 -6.83
CA GLU A 28 -11.05 -3.31 -7.69
C GLU A 28 -9.78 -2.90 -6.92
N PRO A 29 -9.86 -2.06 -5.87
CA PRO A 29 -8.67 -1.63 -5.15
C PRO A 29 -8.04 -2.74 -4.30
N VAL A 30 -8.72 -3.87 -4.15
CA VAL A 30 -8.28 -4.90 -3.24
C VAL A 30 -7.06 -5.62 -3.81
N ASN A 31 -5.88 -5.26 -3.31
CA ASN A 31 -4.75 -6.16 -3.16
C ASN A 31 -3.91 -6.55 -4.34
N ARG A 32 -3.85 -5.78 -5.36
CA ARG A 32 -2.92 -6.10 -6.43
C ARG A 32 -1.60 -5.37 -6.31
N LYS A 33 -1.54 -4.33 -5.46
CA LYS A 33 -0.35 -3.52 -5.27
C LYS A 33 0.01 -3.44 -3.80
N SER A 34 1.28 -3.63 -3.51
CA SER A 34 1.83 -3.35 -2.21
C SER A 34 2.12 -1.86 -2.12
N TYR A 35 1.59 -1.20 -1.12
CA TYR A 35 1.64 0.26 -1.01
C TYR A 35 2.00 0.75 0.38
N VAL A 36 2.46 2.00 0.41
CA VAL A 36 2.53 2.84 1.60
C VAL A 36 1.89 4.18 1.27
N ARG A 37 0.99 4.64 2.12
CA ARG A 37 0.45 6.00 2.04
C ARG A 37 1.33 6.94 2.84
N PHE A 38 1.93 7.90 2.18
CA PHE A 38 2.84 8.85 2.80
C PHE A 38 2.77 10.19 2.08
N ASP A 39 2.79 11.29 2.86
CA ASP A 39 2.78 12.67 2.35
C ASP A 39 1.65 12.91 1.33
N GLY A 40 0.47 12.37 1.59
CA GLY A 40 -0.69 12.53 0.73
C GLY A 40 -0.67 11.73 -0.57
N LYS A 41 0.31 10.83 -0.75
CA LYS A 41 0.48 10.04 -1.97
C LYS A 41 0.54 8.55 -1.67
N TYR A 42 0.21 7.75 -2.67
CA TYR A 42 0.45 6.32 -2.65
C TYR A 42 1.80 6.02 -3.29
N TYR A 43 2.66 5.36 -2.54
CA TYR A 43 3.92 4.82 -3.03
C TYR A 43 3.78 3.31 -3.15
N CYS A 44 3.97 2.80 -4.36
CA CYS A 44 3.79 1.38 -4.64
C CYS A 44 5.14 0.68 -4.80
N SER A 45 5.23 -0.54 -4.27
CA SER A 45 6.44 -1.36 -4.39
C SER A 45 6.69 -1.74 -5.84
N VAL A 46 7.96 -1.62 -6.26
CA VAL A 46 8.40 -2.06 -7.59
C VAL A 46 9.08 -3.44 -7.54
N GLY A 47 9.11 -4.08 -6.38
CA GLY A 47 9.70 -5.41 -6.22
C GLY A 47 11.22 -5.41 -6.18
N ALA A 48 11.84 -4.29 -5.85
CA ALA A 48 13.29 -4.15 -5.78
C ALA A 48 13.74 -3.66 -4.41
N THR A 49 14.95 -4.03 -4.02
CA THR A 49 15.64 -3.48 -2.86
C THR A 49 16.79 -2.60 -3.32
N VAL A 50 17.23 -1.69 -2.45
CA VAL A 50 18.33 -0.78 -2.76
C VAL A 50 19.48 -0.95 -1.78
N ASP A 51 20.66 -0.51 -2.19
CA ASP A 51 21.84 -0.47 -1.34
C ASP A 51 21.66 0.60 -0.24
N PRO A 52 22.08 0.33 1.01
CA PRO A 52 22.01 1.32 2.07
C PRO A 52 22.70 2.65 1.77
N SER A 53 23.69 2.66 0.87
CA SER A 53 24.41 3.87 0.49
C SER A 53 23.55 4.94 -0.19
N VAL A 54 22.42 4.57 -0.78
CA VAL A 54 21.50 5.50 -1.43
C VAL A 54 20.36 5.95 -0.53
N VAL A 55 20.28 5.41 0.68
CA VAL A 55 19.26 5.74 1.67
C VAL A 55 19.66 7.03 2.39
N GLY A 56 18.77 8.00 2.35
CA GLY A 56 18.99 9.30 2.98
C GLY A 56 18.31 9.41 4.34
N GLU A 57 17.59 10.49 4.52
CA GLU A 57 16.97 10.86 5.79
C GLU A 57 15.69 10.08 6.05
N GLN A 58 15.49 9.67 7.30
CA GLN A 58 14.20 9.12 7.74
C GLN A 58 13.15 10.22 7.77
N VAL A 59 12.03 10.00 7.12
CA VAL A 59 10.95 10.99 6.99
C VAL A 59 9.64 10.56 7.65
N GLY A 60 9.54 9.30 8.04
CA GLY A 60 8.33 8.79 8.68
C GLY A 60 8.44 7.32 9.03
N LYS A 61 7.29 6.76 9.34
CA LYS A 61 7.16 5.33 9.65
C LYS A 61 5.77 4.83 9.25
N VAL A 62 5.64 3.54 9.04
CA VAL A 62 4.34 2.89 8.88
C VAL A 62 3.64 2.90 10.24
N GLU A 63 2.43 3.45 10.27
CA GLU A 63 1.69 3.63 11.53
C GLU A 63 0.54 2.62 11.67
N ARG A 64 0.04 2.10 10.54
CA ARG A 64 -1.11 1.20 10.55
C ARG A 64 -1.08 0.24 9.38
N ARG A 65 -1.40 -1.01 9.64
CA ARG A 65 -1.70 -1.95 8.55
C ARG A 65 -3.10 -1.70 8.02
N ALA A 66 -3.19 -1.49 6.71
CA ALA A 66 -4.45 -1.28 6.02
C ALA A 66 -4.44 -2.10 4.73
N PRO A 67 -5.17 -3.22 4.68
CA PRO A 67 -5.10 -4.14 3.55
C PRO A 67 -5.69 -3.58 2.25
N ARG A 68 -6.47 -2.52 2.34
CA ARG A 68 -7.14 -1.92 1.18
C ARG A 68 -6.66 -0.51 0.92
N MET A 69 -6.47 -0.17 -0.36
CA MET A 69 -6.12 1.18 -0.82
C MET A 69 -7.38 2.05 -0.89
N ILE A 70 -8.07 2.23 0.22
CA ILE A 70 -9.29 3.04 0.29
C ILE A 70 -9.35 3.76 1.63
N PHE A 71 -9.69 5.05 1.59
CA PHE A 71 -9.76 5.90 2.79
C PHE A 71 -8.49 5.86 3.65
N ASN A 72 -7.34 5.80 3.00
CA ASN A 72 -6.08 5.66 3.69
C ASN A 72 -5.58 6.98 4.26
N ARG A 73 -4.88 6.86 5.39
CA ARG A 73 -4.14 7.95 6.03
C ARG A 73 -2.66 7.79 5.76
N ASN A 74 -1.90 8.88 5.94
CA ASN A 74 -0.45 8.80 5.92
C ASN A 74 0.04 7.80 6.98
N GLY A 75 0.94 6.91 6.58
CA GLY A 75 1.41 5.81 7.41
C GLY A 75 0.68 4.49 7.23
N ASP A 76 -0.36 4.43 6.39
CA ASP A 76 -1.04 3.17 6.08
C ASP A 76 -0.24 2.35 5.07
N SER A 77 -0.18 1.04 5.29
CA SER A 77 0.47 0.10 4.38
C SER A 77 -0.21 -1.27 4.44
N ASN A 78 -0.27 -1.95 3.30
CA ASN A 78 -0.73 -3.33 3.24
C ASN A 78 0.42 -4.35 3.24
N LEU A 79 1.65 -3.89 3.10
CA LEU A 79 2.83 -4.76 2.98
C LEU A 79 3.70 -4.72 4.23
N PHE A 80 4.00 -3.53 4.74
CA PHE A 80 4.95 -3.34 5.81
C PHE A 80 4.29 -3.34 7.17
N GLU A 81 5.05 -3.78 8.17
CA GLU A 81 4.58 -3.82 9.55
C GLU A 81 4.54 -2.42 10.16
N GLU A 82 3.67 -2.25 11.14
CA GLU A 82 3.62 -1.06 11.96
C GLU A 82 4.99 -0.80 12.59
N GLY A 83 5.48 0.43 12.47
CA GLY A 83 6.80 0.83 12.94
C GLY A 83 7.91 0.75 11.90
N ALA A 84 7.66 0.18 10.72
CA ALA A 84 8.64 0.17 9.63
C ALA A 84 9.01 1.60 9.24
N LYS A 85 10.30 1.90 9.18
CA LYS A 85 10.79 3.26 8.92
C LYS A 85 10.77 3.59 7.44
N ILE A 86 10.38 4.82 7.13
CA ILE A 86 10.31 5.35 5.76
C ILE A 86 11.44 6.36 5.58
N TYR A 87 12.20 6.21 4.49
CA TYR A 87 13.35 7.05 4.18
C TYR A 87 13.19 7.70 2.82
N LYS A 88 13.76 8.90 2.67
CA LYS A 88 13.98 9.50 1.36
C LYS A 88 15.32 9.05 0.78
N PRO A 89 15.45 9.06 -0.57
CA PRO A 89 16.76 8.84 -1.18
C PRO A 89 17.69 10.02 -0.91
N ILE A 90 19.01 9.79 -1.06
CA ILE A 90 19.98 10.88 -1.08
C ILE A 90 19.67 11.84 -2.22
N PRO A 91 20.07 13.14 -2.12
CA PRO A 91 19.71 14.15 -3.13
C PRO A 91 20.07 13.79 -4.57
N GLU A 92 21.20 13.16 -4.81
CA GLU A 92 21.65 12.74 -6.14
C GLU A 92 20.68 11.75 -6.79
N VAL A 93 20.17 10.80 -6.01
CA VAL A 93 19.21 9.80 -6.47
C VAL A 93 17.84 10.43 -6.68
N ALA A 94 17.42 11.31 -5.76
CA ALA A 94 16.15 12.01 -5.86
C ALA A 94 16.06 12.85 -7.15
N ALA A 95 17.15 13.49 -7.54
CA ALA A 95 17.22 14.28 -8.75
C ALA A 95 17.06 13.44 -10.02
N GLU A 96 17.53 12.20 -10.01
CA GLU A 96 17.50 11.30 -11.17
C GLU A 96 16.19 10.51 -11.28
N PHE A 97 15.67 9.99 -10.18
CA PHE A 97 14.56 9.04 -10.20
C PHE A 97 13.20 9.63 -9.78
N GLY A 98 13.17 10.89 -9.35
CA GLY A 98 11.93 11.56 -9.01
C GLY A 98 11.37 11.15 -7.65
N ASP A 99 10.05 10.99 -7.57
CA ASP A 99 9.37 10.82 -6.30
C ASP A 99 9.33 9.35 -5.88
N ILE A 100 10.33 8.97 -5.11
CA ILE A 100 10.49 7.62 -4.56
C ILE A 100 10.72 7.70 -3.06
N VAL A 101 10.39 6.61 -2.35
CA VAL A 101 10.74 6.41 -0.94
C VAL A 101 11.27 5.00 -0.75
N TYR A 102 11.98 4.79 0.34
CA TYR A 102 12.44 3.49 0.77
C TYR A 102 11.79 3.13 2.09
N VAL A 103 11.41 1.87 2.25
CA VAL A 103 10.88 1.36 3.51
C VAL A 103 11.80 0.25 4.03
N GLU A 104 12.26 0.43 5.25
CA GLU A 104 13.10 -0.55 5.94
C GLU A 104 12.30 -1.77 6.33
N PHE A 105 12.85 -2.95 6.07
CA PHE A 105 12.27 -4.19 6.53
C PHE A 105 13.36 -5.18 6.90
N THR A 106 13.00 -6.18 7.71
CA THR A 106 13.94 -7.22 8.13
C THR A 106 13.67 -8.50 7.36
N GLN A 107 14.68 -9.01 6.67
CA GLN A 107 14.63 -10.30 6.02
C GLN A 107 15.26 -11.34 6.95
N ILE A 108 14.59 -12.45 7.18
CA ILE A 108 15.09 -13.56 7.97
C ILE A 108 15.57 -14.65 7.02
N LEU A 109 16.85 -14.99 7.10
CA LEU A 109 17.44 -16.09 6.37
C LEU A 109 17.64 -17.26 7.32
N ILE A 110 17.16 -18.43 6.93
CA ILE A 110 17.39 -19.67 7.68
C ILE A 110 18.46 -20.47 6.95
N HIS A 111 19.61 -20.64 7.60
CA HIS A 111 20.72 -21.41 7.06
C HIS A 111 20.47 -22.93 7.19
N PRO A 112 21.17 -23.77 6.42
CA PRO A 112 21.01 -25.23 6.50
C PRO A 112 21.24 -25.82 7.88
N ASP A 113 22.04 -25.14 8.72
CA ASP A 113 22.31 -25.54 10.12
C ASP A 113 21.25 -25.04 11.10
N GLN A 114 20.13 -24.48 10.59
CA GLN A 114 19.01 -23.93 11.33
C GLN A 114 19.33 -22.63 12.11
N THR A 115 20.47 -22.01 11.85
CA THR A 115 20.74 -20.66 12.37
C THR A 115 19.97 -19.61 11.60
N GLU A 116 19.49 -18.59 12.31
CA GLU A 116 18.79 -17.47 11.73
C GLU A 116 19.76 -16.29 11.54
N GLU A 117 19.69 -15.68 10.36
CA GLU A 117 20.36 -14.42 10.08
C GLU A 117 19.31 -13.35 9.76
N ARG A 118 19.39 -12.22 10.42
CA ARG A 118 18.50 -11.08 10.19
C ARG A 118 19.22 -10.00 9.42
N LEU A 119 18.68 -9.68 8.24
CA LEU A 119 19.24 -8.66 7.37
C LEU A 119 18.26 -7.50 7.27
N ILE A 120 18.77 -6.29 7.46
CA ILE A 120 17.99 -5.07 7.24
C ILE A 120 18.11 -4.70 5.77
N LYS A 121 16.97 -4.57 5.12
CA LYS A 121 16.88 -4.20 3.71
C LYS A 121 15.93 -3.03 3.51
N TYR A 122 16.08 -2.37 2.37
CA TYR A 122 15.27 -1.20 2.00
C TYR A 122 14.54 -1.48 0.69
N SER A 123 13.22 -1.48 0.76
CA SER A 123 12.37 -1.69 -0.41
C SER A 123 12.14 -0.38 -1.15
N LEU A 124 12.24 -0.41 -2.46
CA LEU A 124 11.99 0.74 -3.32
C LEU A 124 10.49 0.86 -3.62
N LEU A 125 9.94 2.04 -3.36
CA LEU A 125 8.56 2.37 -3.71
C LEU A 125 8.53 3.65 -4.52
N ARG A 126 7.67 3.68 -5.52
CA ARG A 126 7.50 4.82 -6.42
C ARG A 126 6.11 5.42 -6.26
N ALA A 127 6.02 6.74 -6.29
CA ALA A 127 4.75 7.44 -6.30
C ALA A 127 3.95 7.11 -7.56
N GLU A 128 2.68 6.88 -7.35
CA GLU A 128 1.73 6.64 -8.41
C GLU A 128 1.12 7.92 -8.95
#